data_c71faafee8aaa67f8d48a0d3f979fe5f
#
_entry.id   c71faafee8aaa67f8d48a0d3f979fe5f
#
_cell.length_a   1.000
_cell.length_b   1.000
_cell.length_c   1.000
_cell.angle_alpha   90.00
_cell.angle_beta   90.00
_cell.angle_gamma   90.00
#
_symmetry.space_group_name_H-M   'P 1'
#
loop_
_entity.id
_entity.type
_entity.pdbx_description
1 polymer ?
#
loop_
_entity_poly.entity_id
_entity_poly.type
_entity_poly.pdbx_seq_one_letter_code
_entity_poly.pdbx_strand_id
1 'polypeptide(L)'
;MRGDDAGSSPIETVALLAVLLLPIAPVVTLFGELSDSMAAESIARHGLRAAVLDAENPAQIPALVASKVQKLSASWQKSAEHRFSCQPCEAGGLATLEIAVGNALAVQVAGLEPG
;
A
#
# COMPACT_ATOMS: atom_id res chain seq x y z
N MET A 1 45.63 14.19 -14.50
CA MET A 1 45.27 14.29 -14.91
C MET A 1 45.07 14.72 -15.25
N ARG A 2 45.30 14.86 -15.60
CA ARG A 2 45.20 15.32 -16.12
C ARG A 2 44.90 15.62 -17.12
N GLY A 3 45.50 16.62 -17.60
CA GLY A 3 45.25 17.27 -18.77
C GLY A 3 44.90 16.38 -19.81
N ASP A 4 45.54 15.41 -19.83
CA ASP A 4 45.16 14.44 -20.63
C ASP A 4 43.82 14.02 -20.44
N ASP A 5 43.28 14.48 -19.44
CA ASP A 5 42.00 14.21 -19.11
C ASP A 5 41.07 14.62 -20.17
N ALA A 6 41.44 15.52 -21.02
CA ALA A 6 40.56 15.97 -22.05
C ALA A 6 40.13 14.83 -22.97
N GLY A 7 41.01 13.89 -23.23
CA GLY A 7 40.70 12.79 -24.09
C GLY A 7 39.92 11.70 -23.42
N SER A 8 40.12 11.50 -22.13
CA SER A 8 39.43 10.43 -21.42
C SER A 8 38.18 10.92 -20.72
N SER A 9 38.00 12.19 -20.62
CA SER A 9 36.95 12.80 -19.86
C SER A 9 35.55 12.29 -20.20
N PRO A 10 35.16 12.11 -21.46
CA PRO A 10 33.83 11.59 -21.77
C PRO A 10 33.59 10.18 -21.20
N ILE A 11 34.61 9.35 -21.28
CA ILE A 11 34.50 7.97 -20.78
C ILE A 11 34.43 8.00 -19.26
N GLU A 12 35.26 8.82 -18.62
CA GLU A 12 35.24 8.95 -17.17
C GLU A 12 33.92 9.50 -16.69
N THR A 13 33.36 10.47 -17.41
CA THR A 13 32.06 11.04 -17.05
C THR A 13 30.97 9.99 -17.12
N VAL A 14 30.95 9.19 -18.19
CA VAL A 14 29.96 8.12 -18.33
C VAL A 14 30.12 7.10 -17.21
N ALA A 15 31.35 6.73 -16.87
CA ALA A 15 31.61 5.79 -15.81
C ALA A 15 31.16 6.32 -14.45
N LEU A 16 31.42 7.59 -14.18
CA LEU A 16 30.98 8.22 -12.93
C LEU A 16 29.46 8.30 -12.87
N LEU A 17 28.82 8.64 -13.96
CA LEU A 17 27.36 8.68 -14.01
C LEU A 17 26.78 7.28 -13.78
N ALA A 18 27.39 6.27 -14.37
CA ALA A 18 26.94 4.90 -14.17
C ALA A 18 27.04 4.49 -12.71
N VAL A 19 28.15 4.83 -12.07
CA VAL A 19 28.36 4.52 -10.65
C VAL A 19 27.36 5.28 -9.78
N LEU A 20 27.09 6.55 -10.11
CA LEU A 20 26.15 7.36 -9.35
C LEU A 20 24.72 6.91 -9.56
N LEU A 21 24.38 6.44 -10.76
CA LEU A 21 23.03 6.00 -11.06
C LEU A 21 22.73 4.57 -10.66
N LEU A 22 23.81 3.77 -10.50
CA LEU A 22 23.65 2.37 -10.17
C LEU A 22 22.83 2.12 -8.91
N PRO A 23 23.02 2.83 -7.79
CA PRO A 23 22.20 2.60 -6.60
C PRO A 23 20.80 3.21 -6.68
N ILE A 24 20.50 4.01 -7.69
CA ILE A 24 19.18 4.64 -7.80
C ILE A 24 18.11 3.61 -8.10
N ALA A 25 18.38 2.66 -8.97
CA ALA A 25 17.38 1.65 -9.36
C ALA A 25 16.89 0.85 -8.14
N PRO A 26 17.76 0.26 -7.29
CA PRO A 26 17.26 -0.44 -6.11
C PRO A 26 16.61 0.49 -5.10
N VAL A 27 17.05 1.74 -4.99
CA VAL A 27 16.41 2.70 -4.09
C VAL A 27 15.00 3.02 -4.56
N VAL A 28 14.81 3.25 -5.85
CA VAL A 28 13.49 3.52 -6.41
C VAL A 28 12.57 2.32 -6.24
N THR A 29 13.08 1.12 -6.46
CA THR A 29 12.31 -0.11 -6.29
C THR A 29 11.89 -0.27 -4.83
N LEU A 30 12.82 -0.05 -3.91
CA LEU A 30 12.55 -0.15 -2.49
C LEU A 30 11.52 0.88 -2.05
N PHE A 31 11.63 2.10 -2.57
CA PHE A 31 10.67 3.16 -2.26
C PHE A 31 9.27 2.78 -2.76
N GLY A 32 9.18 2.19 -3.95
CA GLY A 32 7.91 1.72 -4.49
C GLY A 32 7.28 0.64 -3.62
N GLU A 33 8.08 -0.33 -3.17
CA GLU A 33 7.60 -1.38 -2.29
C GLU A 33 7.14 -0.83 -0.95
N LEU A 34 7.90 0.12 -0.40
CA LEU A 34 7.52 0.76 0.85
C LEU A 34 6.24 1.54 0.69
N SER A 35 6.09 2.27 -0.42
CA SER A 35 4.88 3.02 -0.71
C SER A 35 3.67 2.10 -0.83
N ASP A 36 3.82 0.95 -1.50
CA ASP A 36 2.74 -0.02 -1.62
C ASP A 36 2.36 -0.59 -0.25
N SER A 37 3.35 -0.86 0.58
CA SER A 37 3.12 -1.38 1.93
C SER A 37 2.37 -0.36 2.79
N MET A 38 2.78 0.90 2.72
CA MET A 38 2.11 1.97 3.46
C MET A 38 0.68 2.17 2.96
N ALA A 39 0.47 2.11 1.65
CA ALA A 39 -0.86 2.24 1.08
C ALA A 39 -1.75 1.08 1.51
N ALA A 40 -1.25 -0.16 1.42
CA ALA A 40 -2.02 -1.34 1.81
C ALA A 40 -2.43 -1.26 3.28
N GLU A 41 -1.49 -0.89 4.14
CA GLU A 41 -1.76 -0.80 5.57
C GLU A 41 -2.74 0.31 5.89
N SER A 42 -2.57 1.47 5.27
CA SER A 42 -3.46 2.61 5.47
C SER A 42 -4.87 2.29 4.98
N ILE A 43 -4.98 1.70 3.79
CA ILE A 43 -6.28 1.34 3.24
C ILE A 43 -6.97 0.30 4.11
N ALA A 44 -6.23 -0.72 4.57
CA ALA A 44 -6.81 -1.75 5.42
C ALA A 44 -7.32 -1.15 6.73
N ARG A 45 -6.50 -0.33 7.37
CA ARG A 45 -6.85 0.25 8.67
C ARG A 45 -8.02 1.21 8.56
N HIS A 46 -7.92 2.18 7.68
CA HIS A 46 -8.95 3.20 7.55
C HIS A 46 -10.21 2.66 6.90
N GLY A 47 -10.07 1.76 5.93
CA GLY A 47 -11.22 1.17 5.27
C GLY A 47 -12.07 0.35 6.23
N LEU A 48 -11.44 -0.51 7.00
CA LEU A 48 -12.16 -1.34 7.96
C LEU A 48 -12.80 -0.49 9.05
N ARG A 49 -12.03 0.45 9.61
CA ARG A 49 -12.54 1.30 10.68
C ARG A 49 -13.73 2.13 10.20
N ALA A 50 -13.60 2.75 9.03
CA ALA A 50 -14.67 3.57 8.50
C ALA A 50 -15.93 2.75 8.22
N ALA A 51 -15.76 1.54 7.68
CA ALA A 51 -16.89 0.68 7.41
C ALA A 51 -17.60 0.25 8.70
N VAL A 52 -16.84 -0.11 9.72
CA VAL A 52 -17.40 -0.52 11.00
C VAL A 52 -18.13 0.64 11.68
N LEU A 53 -17.57 1.84 11.62
CA LEU A 53 -18.17 3.01 12.24
C LEU A 53 -19.42 3.48 11.51
N ASP A 54 -19.46 3.33 10.18
CA ASP A 54 -20.59 3.81 9.38
C ASP A 54 -21.72 2.78 9.29
N ALA A 55 -21.44 1.52 9.61
CA ALA A 55 -22.46 0.47 9.49
C ALA A 55 -23.52 0.59 10.59
N GLU A 56 -24.77 0.52 10.21
CA GLU A 56 -25.86 0.51 11.17
C GLU A 56 -26.04 -0.89 11.73
N ASN A 57 -25.67 -1.90 10.93
CA ASN A 57 -25.69 -3.28 11.40
C ASN A 57 -24.58 -4.05 10.68
N PRO A 58 -24.13 -5.18 11.22
CA PRO A 58 -23.00 -5.92 10.65
C PRO A 58 -23.20 -6.38 9.21
N ALA A 59 -24.44 -6.55 8.77
CA ALA A 59 -24.71 -7.01 7.40
C ALA A 59 -24.29 -5.97 6.36
N GLN A 60 -24.17 -4.71 6.74
CA GLN A 60 -23.78 -3.62 5.83
C GLN A 60 -22.27 -3.53 5.64
N ILE A 61 -21.50 -4.15 6.52
CA ILE A 61 -20.05 -3.95 6.53
C ILE A 61 -19.38 -4.36 5.22
N PRO A 62 -19.67 -5.53 4.63
CA PRO A 62 -18.99 -5.90 3.38
C PRO A 62 -19.16 -4.88 2.27
N ALA A 63 -20.35 -4.33 2.09
CA ALA A 63 -20.59 -3.32 1.05
C ALA A 63 -19.86 -2.02 1.37
N LEU A 64 -19.85 -1.62 2.64
CA LEU A 64 -19.14 -0.42 3.07
C LEU A 64 -17.64 -0.57 2.93
N VAL A 65 -17.10 -1.74 3.23
CA VAL A 65 -15.67 -2.02 3.04
C VAL A 65 -15.30 -1.85 1.57
N ALA A 66 -16.08 -2.43 0.66
CA ALA A 66 -15.81 -2.30 -0.76
C ALA A 66 -15.80 -0.83 -1.20
N SER A 67 -16.79 -0.07 -0.76
CA SER A 67 -16.87 1.36 -1.08
C SER A 67 -15.70 2.15 -0.51
N LYS A 68 -15.33 1.92 0.75
CA LYS A 68 -14.24 2.65 1.40
C LYS A 68 -12.89 2.29 0.77
N VAL A 69 -12.67 1.02 0.47
CA VAL A 69 -11.43 0.58 -0.18
C VAL A 69 -11.29 1.26 -1.54
N GLN A 70 -12.37 1.34 -2.30
CA GLN A 70 -12.34 1.98 -3.61
C GLN A 70 -11.96 3.46 -3.50
N LYS A 71 -12.55 4.17 -2.54
CA LYS A 71 -12.23 5.58 -2.34
C LYS A 71 -10.80 5.79 -1.89
N LEU A 72 -10.32 4.96 -0.97
CA LEU A 72 -8.97 5.09 -0.45
C LEU A 72 -7.93 4.71 -1.51
N SER A 73 -8.19 3.68 -2.30
CA SER A 73 -7.24 3.31 -3.36
C SER A 73 -7.14 4.42 -4.40
N ALA A 74 -8.24 5.08 -4.72
CA ALA A 74 -8.22 6.22 -5.63
C ALA A 74 -7.41 7.38 -5.04
N SER A 75 -7.53 7.61 -3.74
CA SER A 75 -6.77 8.64 -3.04
C SER A 75 -5.27 8.38 -3.12
N TRP A 76 -4.84 7.12 -3.00
CA TRP A 76 -3.44 6.74 -3.11
C TRP A 76 -2.98 6.62 -4.56
N GLN A 77 -3.92 6.66 -5.51
CA GLN A 77 -3.64 6.46 -6.94
C GLN A 77 -3.00 5.10 -7.18
N LYS A 78 -3.46 4.09 -6.46
CA LYS A 78 -2.97 2.72 -6.56
C LYS A 78 -4.15 1.77 -6.66
N SER A 79 -3.94 0.67 -7.38
CA SER A 79 -4.91 -0.41 -7.42
C SER A 79 -4.80 -1.22 -6.15
N ALA A 80 -5.92 -1.46 -5.50
CA ALA A 80 -5.94 -2.28 -4.29
C ALA A 80 -7.00 -3.37 -4.45
N GLU A 81 -6.61 -4.59 -4.10
CA GLU A 81 -7.55 -5.68 -4.04
C GLU A 81 -7.87 -5.92 -2.58
N HIS A 82 -9.10 -6.29 -2.29
CA HIS A 82 -9.49 -6.51 -0.91
C HIS A 82 -10.20 -7.85 -0.76
N ARG A 83 -10.04 -8.44 0.42
CA ARG A 83 -10.77 -9.63 0.81
C ARG A 83 -11.29 -9.39 2.22
N PHE A 84 -12.57 -9.49 2.37
CA PHE A 84 -13.21 -9.25 3.66
C PHE A 84 -13.88 -10.53 4.15
N SER A 85 -13.75 -10.79 5.43
CA SER A 85 -14.45 -11.90 6.09
C SER A 85 -14.85 -11.49 7.49
N CYS A 86 -15.88 -12.08 7.99
CA CYS A 86 -16.30 -11.88 9.37
C CYS A 86 -16.80 -13.20 9.95
N GLN A 87 -16.51 -13.45 11.23
CA GLN A 87 -16.90 -14.69 11.90
C GLN A 87 -17.24 -14.40 13.34
N PRO A 88 -18.51 -14.39 13.68
CA PRO A 88 -19.66 -14.30 12.77
C PRO A 88 -19.87 -12.87 12.29
N CYS A 89 -20.66 -12.70 11.26
CA CYS A 89 -20.99 -11.36 10.77
C CYS A 89 -22.17 -10.81 11.55
N GLU A 90 -22.01 -10.72 12.81
CA GLU A 90 -23.02 -10.19 13.71
C GLU A 90 -22.33 -9.57 14.92
N ALA A 91 -23.08 -8.93 15.77
CA ALA A 91 -22.52 -8.25 16.93
C ALA A 91 -21.70 -9.24 17.77
N GLY A 92 -20.51 -8.81 18.18
CA GLY A 92 -19.60 -9.65 18.93
C GLY A 92 -18.67 -10.48 18.08
N GLY A 93 -18.82 -10.46 16.75
CA GLY A 93 -17.93 -11.21 15.87
C GLY A 93 -16.65 -10.44 15.54
N LEU A 94 -15.79 -11.07 14.76
CA LEU A 94 -14.55 -10.46 14.30
C LEU A 94 -14.61 -10.26 12.79
N ALA A 95 -14.20 -9.07 12.36
CA ALA A 95 -14.08 -8.73 10.95
C ALA A 95 -12.61 -8.67 10.59
N THR A 96 -12.25 -9.28 9.47
CA THR A 96 -10.87 -9.27 8.97
C THR A 96 -10.87 -8.72 7.56
N LEU A 97 -10.01 -7.75 7.33
CA LEU A 97 -9.83 -7.14 6.01
C LEU A 97 -8.39 -7.32 5.56
N GLU A 98 -8.22 -7.92 4.39
CA GLU A 98 -6.93 -8.05 3.75
C GLU A 98 -6.88 -7.13 2.54
N ILE A 99 -5.84 -6.35 2.45
CA ILE A 99 -5.62 -5.43 1.33
C ILE A 99 -4.31 -5.78 0.64
N ALA A 100 -4.36 -5.96 -0.66
CA ALA A 100 -3.17 -6.20 -1.47
C ALA A 100 -2.96 -5.03 -2.42
N VAL A 101 -1.77 -4.43 -2.37
CA VAL A 101 -1.34 -3.36 -3.28
C VAL A 101 0.01 -3.79 -3.83
N GLY A 102 0.06 -4.10 -5.12
CA GLY A 102 1.27 -4.65 -5.71
C GLY A 102 1.64 -5.96 -5.03
N ASN A 103 2.83 -6.03 -4.46
CA ASN A 103 3.29 -7.20 -3.71
C ASN A 103 3.08 -7.05 -2.22
N ALA A 104 2.54 -5.93 -1.77
CA ALA A 104 2.33 -5.68 -0.35
C ALA A 104 0.97 -6.20 0.09
N LEU A 105 0.92 -6.77 1.27
CA LEU A 105 -0.29 -7.30 1.85
C LEU A 105 -0.43 -6.76 3.26
N ALA A 106 -1.60 -6.22 3.60
CA ALA A 106 -1.89 -5.77 4.95
C ALA A 106 -3.17 -6.43 5.43
N VAL A 107 -3.20 -6.77 6.71
CA VAL A 107 -4.35 -7.41 7.33
C VAL A 107 -4.75 -6.61 8.55
N GLN A 108 -6.03 -6.29 8.66
CA GLN A 108 -6.58 -5.63 9.83
C GLN A 108 -7.75 -6.43 10.38
N VAL A 109 -7.86 -6.46 11.69
CA VAL A 109 -8.93 -7.17 12.37
C VAL A 109 -9.63 -6.18 13.29
N ALA A 110 -10.95 -6.23 13.30
CA ALA A 110 -11.74 -5.39 14.19
C ALA A 110 -12.87 -6.20 14.80
N GLY A 111 -13.17 -5.92 16.05
CA GLY A 111 -14.32 -6.51 16.69
C GLY A 111 -15.59 -5.79 16.26
N LEU A 112 -16.66 -6.55 16.07
CA LEU A 112 -17.96 -5.98 15.76
C LEU A 112 -18.66 -5.65 17.07
N GLU A 113 -18.99 -4.36 17.23
CA GLU A 113 -19.60 -3.88 18.45
C GLU A 113 -20.97 -4.48 18.65
N PRO A 114 -21.30 -4.92 19.84
CA PRO A 114 -22.64 -5.42 20.11
C PRO A 114 -23.61 -4.24 20.16
N GLY A 115 -24.59 -4.35 19.37
CA GLY A 115 -25.70 -3.47 19.40
C GLY A 115 -25.67 -2.11 19.10
#